data_80c289b5d1120d0452dda5dc2ff2db4e
#
_entry.id   80c289b5d1120d0452dda5dc2ff2db4e
#
_cell.length_a   1.000
_cell.length_b   1.000
_cell.length_c   1.000
_cell.angle_alpha   90.00
_cell.angle_beta   90.00
_cell.angle_gamma   90.00
#
_symmetry.space_group_name_H-M   'P 1'
#
loop_
_entity.id
_entity.type
_entity.pdbx_description
1 polymer ?
#
loop_
_entity_poly.entity_id
_entity_poly.type
_entity_poly.pdbx_seq_one_letter_code
_entity_poly.pdbx_strand_id
1 'polypeptide(L)'
;MLAALAPALGAGAVARMGGLEAPPARAQDAHDHSRPGPAPVTPHAHGDVPDHPGFRSGATVDHEANGFHPTALLRDFDHGRTRRLASGRVLREWELVAQDKEIEVAPGVKFPAWVYNDRVPGPTLRSREGERLRIRFANGSAHPHTIHFHGIHPAAMDGIPGVGLGIVQPGKAATYEFDAEPFGLHLYHCHVSPLAEHITRGMYGGFVIDPKQGRPEADELVMVMNGFDTNFDLSNEVYAVNTVGFAYMHEPIQVKRDELVRIYLVNVLEFDQINSLHVHANFF
;
A
#
# COMPACT_ATOMS: atom_id res chain seq x y z
N MET A 1 53.87 35.13 40.51
CA MET A 1 54.43 33.85 40.97
C MET A 1 53.58 32.74 40.38
N LEU A 2 53.98 32.31 39.26
CA LEU A 2 54.68 31.06 38.88
C LEU A 2 54.36 29.86 39.76
N ALA A 3 53.67 28.87 39.18
CA ALA A 3 54.16 27.48 39.17
C ALA A 3 53.28 26.68 38.17
N ALA A 4 53.94 26.28 37.11
CA ALA A 4 53.47 25.27 36.15
C ALA A 4 53.80 23.88 36.76
N LEU A 5 52.97 22.92 36.43
CA LEU A 5 53.34 21.49 36.46
C LEU A 5 52.43 20.69 35.50
N ALA A 6 52.96 20.29 34.41
CA ALA A 6 52.63 19.09 33.63
C ALA A 6 53.82 18.14 33.76
N PRO A 7 53.80 16.89 33.24
CA PRO A 7 52.73 15.97 32.83
C PRO A 7 52.93 14.56 33.42
N ALA A 8 51.95 13.67 33.22
CA ALA A 8 52.24 12.25 33.29
C ALA A 8 51.54 11.53 32.12
N LEU A 9 52.39 11.06 31.21
CA LEU A 9 52.05 10.13 30.14
C LEU A 9 51.72 8.75 30.77
N GLY A 10 50.47 8.34 30.67
CA GLY A 10 50.04 6.98 30.94
C GLY A 10 49.86 6.21 29.62
N ALA A 11 50.75 5.30 29.34
CA ALA A 11 50.62 4.35 28.24
C ALA A 11 49.44 3.42 28.47
N GLY A 12 48.34 3.64 27.77
CA GLY A 12 47.17 2.77 27.74
C GLY A 12 47.33 1.71 26.66
N ALA A 13 47.25 0.46 27.05
CA ALA A 13 47.36 -0.71 26.20
C ALA A 13 46.36 -0.68 25.05
N VAL A 14 46.83 -0.77 23.82
CA VAL A 14 46.07 -1.06 22.64
C VAL A 14 45.65 -2.54 22.70
N ALA A 15 44.45 -2.82 23.10
CA ALA A 15 43.85 -4.13 22.91
C ALA A 15 43.68 -4.37 21.41
N ARG A 16 44.46 -5.26 20.84
CA ARG A 16 44.23 -5.83 19.52
C ARG A 16 42.90 -6.58 19.58
N MET A 17 41.86 -5.98 19.00
CA MET A 17 40.67 -6.74 18.62
C MET A 17 41.07 -7.68 17.49
N GLY A 18 41.01 -8.98 17.76
CA GLY A 18 41.25 -10.02 16.78
C GLY A 18 40.31 -9.81 15.59
N GLY A 19 40.88 -9.81 14.41
CA GLY A 19 40.11 -9.74 13.16
C GLY A 19 39.16 -10.93 13.10
N LEU A 20 37.86 -10.61 13.04
CA LEU A 20 36.89 -11.54 12.50
C LEU A 20 37.16 -11.60 11.02
N GLU A 21 37.83 -12.63 10.55
CA GLU A 21 37.89 -12.93 9.12
C GLU A 21 36.46 -13.12 8.61
N ALA A 22 36.04 -12.28 7.66
CA ALA A 22 34.81 -12.48 6.94
C ALA A 22 34.89 -13.88 6.27
N PRO A 23 33.82 -14.67 6.33
CA PRO A 23 33.82 -15.95 5.63
C PRO A 23 34.05 -15.67 4.14
N PRO A 24 34.82 -16.54 3.43
CA PRO A 24 35.07 -16.35 2.02
C PRO A 24 33.75 -16.25 1.28
N ALA A 25 33.62 -15.24 0.42
CA ALA A 25 32.49 -15.11 -0.47
C ALA A 25 32.37 -16.45 -1.23
N ARG A 26 31.25 -17.16 -1.04
CA ARG A 26 30.93 -18.31 -1.89
C ARG A 26 30.93 -17.80 -3.32
N ALA A 27 31.80 -18.38 -4.14
CA ALA A 27 31.72 -18.22 -5.56
C ALA A 27 30.28 -18.53 -5.96
N GLN A 28 29.65 -17.61 -6.69
CA GLN A 28 28.37 -17.89 -7.34
C GLN A 28 28.60 -19.11 -8.20
N ASP A 29 27.93 -20.22 -7.86
CA ASP A 29 27.98 -21.43 -8.66
C ASP A 29 27.64 -21.05 -10.09
N ALA A 30 28.55 -21.33 -11.01
CA ALA A 30 28.30 -21.20 -12.43
C ALA A 30 27.01 -21.96 -12.72
N HIS A 31 26.05 -21.29 -13.37
CA HIS A 31 24.78 -21.89 -13.73
C HIS A 31 25.05 -23.17 -14.52
N ASP A 32 24.76 -24.28 -13.88
CA ASP A 32 24.81 -25.59 -14.53
C ASP A 32 23.70 -25.69 -15.57
N HIS A 33 24.04 -25.45 -16.82
CA HIS A 33 23.11 -25.53 -17.96
C HIS A 33 22.72 -26.99 -18.31
N SER A 34 23.20 -27.97 -17.53
CA SER A 34 22.86 -29.40 -17.73
C SER A 34 21.60 -29.85 -16.97
N ARG A 35 21.02 -28.98 -16.11
CA ARG A 35 19.71 -29.27 -15.54
C ARG A 35 18.64 -29.16 -16.61
N PRO A 36 17.75 -30.18 -16.76
CA PRO A 36 16.56 -30.02 -17.58
C PRO A 36 15.88 -28.73 -17.19
N GLY A 37 15.68 -27.82 -18.12
CA GLY A 37 14.90 -26.63 -17.90
C GLY A 37 13.56 -27.02 -17.27
N PRO A 38 12.92 -26.10 -16.50
CA PRO A 38 11.58 -26.34 -15.98
C PRO A 38 10.74 -26.85 -17.14
N ALA A 39 9.98 -27.92 -16.88
CA ALA A 39 9.07 -28.48 -17.89
C ALA A 39 8.32 -27.30 -18.54
N PRO A 40 8.11 -27.30 -19.85
CA PRO A 40 7.40 -26.24 -20.51
C PRO A 40 6.10 -26.04 -19.71
N VAL A 41 5.97 -24.84 -19.13
CA VAL A 41 4.72 -24.44 -18.49
C VAL A 41 3.72 -24.57 -19.63
N THR A 42 2.90 -25.61 -19.60
CA THR A 42 1.74 -25.67 -20.47
C THR A 42 1.08 -24.29 -20.28
N PRO A 43 0.84 -23.51 -21.35
CA PRO A 43 0.07 -22.30 -21.21
C PRO A 43 -1.10 -22.72 -20.33
N HIS A 44 -1.22 -22.14 -19.15
CA HIS A 44 -2.42 -22.35 -18.36
C HIS A 44 -3.53 -22.07 -19.35
N ALA A 45 -4.22 -23.12 -19.77
CA ALA A 45 -5.49 -22.95 -20.43
C ALA A 45 -6.16 -21.97 -19.48
N HIS A 46 -6.39 -20.72 -19.95
CA HIS A 46 -7.09 -19.72 -19.16
C HIS A 46 -8.29 -20.46 -18.60
N GLY A 47 -8.14 -20.86 -17.33
CA GLY A 47 -9.08 -21.79 -16.71
C GLY A 47 -10.42 -21.18 -17.00
N ASP A 48 -11.39 -21.98 -17.36
CA ASP A 48 -12.69 -21.48 -17.77
C ASP A 48 -13.07 -20.37 -16.82
N VAL A 49 -12.94 -19.10 -17.29
CA VAL A 49 -13.43 -17.95 -16.53
C VAL A 49 -14.85 -18.35 -16.20
N PRO A 50 -15.21 -18.47 -14.90
CA PRO A 50 -16.53 -18.94 -14.53
C PRO A 50 -17.53 -18.24 -15.43
N ASP A 51 -18.43 -18.99 -16.03
CA ASP A 51 -19.32 -18.48 -17.07
C ASP A 51 -20.27 -17.43 -16.46
N HIS A 52 -19.68 -16.28 -16.06
CA HIS A 52 -20.43 -15.14 -15.58
C HIS A 52 -21.02 -14.44 -16.80
N PRO A 53 -22.34 -14.48 -16.97
CA PRO A 53 -23.02 -13.93 -18.13
C PRO A 53 -22.64 -12.48 -18.40
N GLY A 54 -22.32 -11.71 -17.34
CA GLY A 54 -21.89 -10.32 -17.42
C GLY A 54 -20.53 -10.11 -18.10
N PHE A 55 -19.57 -11.04 -17.97
CA PHE A 55 -18.25 -10.95 -18.62
C PHE A 55 -18.35 -11.01 -20.15
N ARG A 56 -19.30 -11.77 -20.66
CA ARG A 56 -19.48 -11.98 -22.12
C ARG A 56 -20.46 -11.00 -22.77
N SER A 57 -21.31 -10.36 -21.99
CA SER A 57 -22.39 -9.49 -22.52
C SER A 57 -21.98 -8.04 -22.71
N GLY A 58 -20.75 -7.63 -22.32
CA GLY A 58 -20.36 -6.20 -22.31
C GLY A 58 -21.13 -5.37 -21.30
N ALA A 59 -21.75 -5.99 -20.31
CA ALA A 59 -22.36 -5.31 -19.19
C ALA A 59 -21.34 -4.51 -18.40
N THR A 60 -21.76 -3.43 -17.78
CA THR A 60 -20.93 -2.58 -16.91
C THR A 60 -21.33 -2.78 -15.46
N VAL A 61 -20.38 -2.56 -14.55
CA VAL A 61 -20.63 -2.54 -13.11
C VAL A 61 -21.47 -1.34 -12.73
N ASP A 62 -22.38 -1.49 -11.80
CA ASP A 62 -23.13 -0.39 -11.21
C ASP A 62 -22.24 0.38 -10.20
N HIS A 63 -21.55 1.40 -10.69
CA HIS A 63 -20.67 2.22 -9.87
C HIS A 63 -21.41 3.07 -8.85
N GLU A 64 -22.67 3.40 -9.07
CA GLU A 64 -23.50 4.13 -8.12
C GLU A 64 -23.84 3.24 -6.92
N ALA A 65 -24.23 1.99 -7.17
CA ALA A 65 -24.44 1.00 -6.11
C ALA A 65 -23.14 0.69 -5.33
N ASN A 66 -22.01 0.66 -6.01
CA ASN A 66 -20.70 0.53 -5.37
C ASN A 66 -20.34 1.75 -4.51
N GLY A 67 -20.89 2.93 -4.76
CA GLY A 67 -20.54 4.17 -4.09
C GLY A 67 -19.18 4.75 -4.48
N PHE A 68 -18.52 4.21 -5.50
CA PHE A 68 -17.27 4.73 -6.07
C PHE A 68 -17.14 4.34 -7.55
N HIS A 69 -16.31 5.09 -8.27
CA HIS A 69 -16.01 4.86 -9.67
C HIS A 69 -14.49 4.73 -9.88
N PRO A 70 -13.97 3.68 -10.55
CA PRO A 70 -12.54 3.47 -10.73
C PRO A 70 -11.80 4.68 -11.31
N THR A 71 -12.41 5.34 -12.32
CA THR A 71 -11.82 6.54 -12.95
C THR A 71 -11.71 7.72 -11.98
N ALA A 72 -12.67 7.88 -11.06
CA ALA A 72 -12.59 8.90 -10.01
C ALA A 72 -11.46 8.59 -9.01
N LEU A 73 -11.29 7.31 -8.65
CA LEU A 73 -10.24 6.88 -7.73
C LEU A 73 -8.82 7.19 -8.21
N LEU A 74 -8.61 7.30 -9.54
CA LEU A 74 -7.30 7.63 -10.11
C LEU A 74 -6.74 8.97 -9.61
N ARG A 75 -7.59 9.96 -9.32
CA ARG A 75 -7.20 11.34 -8.98
C ARG A 75 -7.74 11.81 -7.65
N ASP A 76 -8.32 10.91 -6.87
CA ASP A 76 -8.91 11.24 -5.57
C ASP A 76 -7.87 11.15 -4.46
N PHE A 77 -7.17 12.27 -4.22
CA PHE A 77 -6.23 12.42 -3.12
C PHE A 77 -6.94 13.09 -1.92
N ASP A 78 -7.05 12.36 -0.83
CA ASP A 78 -7.57 12.91 0.42
C ASP A 78 -6.49 13.71 1.16
N HIS A 79 -6.61 15.02 1.09
CA HIS A 79 -5.71 15.95 1.76
C HIS A 79 -6.03 16.16 3.25
N GLY A 80 -7.09 15.55 3.77
CA GLY A 80 -7.51 15.73 5.16
C GLY A 80 -7.78 17.17 5.55
N ARG A 81 -7.94 17.40 6.85
CA ARG A 81 -8.09 18.75 7.44
C ARG A 81 -6.78 19.20 8.04
N THR A 82 -6.43 20.47 7.87
CA THR A 82 -5.19 21.01 8.43
C THR A 82 -5.45 22.10 9.46
N ARG A 83 -4.59 22.14 10.49
CA ARG A 83 -4.50 23.29 11.42
C ARG A 83 -3.05 23.51 11.85
N ARG A 84 -2.72 24.73 12.27
CA ARG A 84 -1.41 25.04 12.83
C ARG A 84 -1.40 24.75 14.33
N LEU A 85 -0.36 24.06 14.78
CA LEU A 85 -0.05 23.88 16.19
C LEU A 85 0.62 25.14 16.77
N ALA A 86 0.66 25.25 18.08
CA ALA A 86 1.37 26.35 18.77
C ALA A 86 2.87 26.42 18.40
N SER A 87 3.48 25.30 18.03
CA SER A 87 4.85 25.21 17.51
C SER A 87 5.04 25.80 16.11
N GLY A 88 3.95 26.22 15.44
CA GLY A 88 3.95 26.63 14.04
C GLY A 88 3.88 25.48 13.04
N ARG A 89 4.02 24.24 13.47
CA ARG A 89 3.93 23.04 12.65
C ARG A 89 2.50 22.81 12.18
N VAL A 90 2.33 22.28 10.97
CA VAL A 90 1.02 21.85 10.46
C VAL A 90 0.66 20.50 11.07
N LEU A 91 -0.53 20.38 11.64
CA LEU A 91 -1.18 19.11 11.93
C LEU A 91 -2.18 18.83 10.79
N ARG A 92 -2.12 17.63 10.25
CA ARG A 92 -3.07 17.12 9.26
C ARG A 92 -3.84 15.95 9.83
N GLU A 93 -5.17 15.97 9.67
CA GLU A 93 -6.08 15.06 10.35
C GLU A 93 -7.02 14.39 9.36
N TRP A 94 -7.25 13.08 9.55
CA TRP A 94 -8.24 12.28 8.82
C TRP A 94 -9.09 11.45 9.78
N GLU A 95 -10.23 11.03 9.28
CA GLU A 95 -11.05 9.98 9.87
C GLU A 95 -11.15 8.81 8.90
N LEU A 96 -10.76 7.63 9.35
CA LEU A 96 -10.95 6.38 8.63
C LEU A 96 -11.93 5.49 9.40
N VAL A 97 -12.89 4.94 8.68
CA VAL A 97 -13.91 4.05 9.25
C VAL A 97 -13.83 2.71 8.55
N ALA A 98 -13.64 1.63 9.30
CA ALA A 98 -13.78 0.28 8.77
C ALA A 98 -15.26 -0.12 8.74
N GLN A 99 -15.67 -0.78 7.66
CA GLN A 99 -17.05 -1.23 7.45
C GLN A 99 -17.05 -2.53 6.63
N ASP A 100 -18.11 -3.32 6.78
CA ASP A 100 -18.40 -4.45 5.91
C ASP A 100 -19.30 -3.96 4.77
N LYS A 101 -18.98 -4.35 3.53
CA LYS A 101 -19.72 -3.91 2.35
C LYS A 101 -19.70 -4.95 1.24
N GLU A 102 -20.82 -5.18 0.60
CA GLU A 102 -20.84 -5.91 -0.66
C GLU A 102 -20.53 -4.92 -1.81
N ILE A 103 -19.57 -5.26 -2.65
CA ILE A 103 -19.19 -4.49 -3.84
C ILE A 103 -19.28 -5.38 -5.08
N GLU A 104 -19.47 -4.78 -6.24
CA GLU A 104 -19.40 -5.47 -7.52
C GLU A 104 -18.03 -5.23 -8.16
N VAL A 105 -17.22 -6.28 -8.31
CA VAL A 105 -15.84 -6.21 -8.81
C VAL A 105 -15.71 -6.49 -10.30
N ALA A 106 -16.71 -7.10 -10.89
CA ALA A 106 -16.91 -7.27 -12.32
C ALA A 106 -18.41 -7.44 -12.58
N PRO A 107 -18.91 -7.26 -13.81
CA PRO A 107 -20.35 -7.36 -14.09
C PRO A 107 -20.97 -8.65 -13.54
N GLY A 108 -21.90 -8.52 -12.59
CA GLY A 108 -22.59 -9.63 -11.93
C GLY A 108 -21.75 -10.35 -10.86
N VAL A 109 -20.51 -9.94 -10.61
CA VAL A 109 -19.63 -10.59 -9.61
C VAL A 109 -19.59 -9.72 -8.36
N LYS A 110 -20.32 -10.15 -7.35
CA LYS A 110 -20.38 -9.51 -6.04
C LYS A 110 -19.31 -10.07 -5.11
N PHE A 111 -18.72 -9.19 -4.31
CA PHE A 111 -17.68 -9.53 -3.37
C PHE A 111 -17.93 -8.92 -1.99
N PRO A 112 -17.91 -9.72 -0.91
CA PRO A 112 -18.10 -9.22 0.45
C PRO A 112 -16.81 -8.62 0.98
N ALA A 113 -16.62 -7.33 0.70
CA ALA A 113 -15.44 -6.59 1.07
C ALA A 113 -15.46 -6.09 2.51
N TRP A 114 -14.27 -5.87 3.07
CA TRP A 114 -14.03 -5.02 4.22
C TRP A 114 -13.36 -3.74 3.72
N VAL A 115 -13.87 -2.60 4.08
CA VAL A 115 -13.52 -1.35 3.42
C VAL A 115 -13.05 -0.28 4.42
N TYR A 116 -12.19 0.62 3.97
CA TYR A 116 -11.95 1.91 4.63
C TYR A 116 -12.75 3.00 3.89
N ASN A 117 -13.59 3.73 4.65
CA ASN A 117 -14.42 4.82 4.13
C ASN A 117 -15.24 4.41 2.90
N ASP A 118 -15.95 3.29 3.02
CA ASP A 118 -16.97 2.81 2.09
C ASP A 118 -16.48 2.44 0.68
N ARG A 119 -15.16 2.22 0.48
CA ARG A 119 -14.58 1.90 -0.83
C ARG A 119 -13.33 1.01 -0.76
N VAL A 120 -13.02 0.38 -1.88
CA VAL A 120 -11.77 -0.34 -2.16
C VAL A 120 -11.15 0.26 -3.44
N PRO A 121 -9.86 0.61 -3.46
CA PRO A 121 -9.01 0.79 -2.29
C PRO A 121 -9.56 1.89 -1.38
N GLY A 122 -9.18 1.88 -0.12
CA GLY A 122 -9.45 2.99 0.80
C GLY A 122 -8.90 4.33 0.29
N PRO A 123 -9.21 5.47 0.92
CA PRO A 123 -8.75 6.80 0.49
C PRO A 123 -7.25 6.86 0.26
N THR A 124 -6.80 7.48 -0.83
CA THR A 124 -5.39 7.81 -1.01
C THR A 124 -5.07 9.04 -0.18
N LEU A 125 -4.49 8.83 1.00
CA LEU A 125 -4.12 9.93 1.90
C LEU A 125 -2.96 10.72 1.32
N ARG A 126 -2.96 12.05 1.49
CA ARG A 126 -1.86 12.89 1.00
C ARG A 126 -1.45 13.95 2.02
N SER A 127 -0.16 14.02 2.31
CA SER A 127 0.45 14.98 3.21
C SER A 127 1.77 15.52 2.64
N ARG A 128 2.43 16.37 3.41
CA ARG A 128 3.77 16.88 3.09
C ARG A 128 4.75 16.52 4.19
N GLU A 129 5.96 16.18 3.81
CA GLU A 129 7.05 15.85 4.72
C GLU A 129 7.26 16.94 5.78
N GLY A 130 7.35 16.50 7.04
CA GLY A 130 7.49 17.37 8.20
C GLY A 130 6.18 17.79 8.85
N GLU A 131 5.02 17.48 8.28
CA GLU A 131 3.74 17.67 8.96
C GLU A 131 3.58 16.69 10.13
N ARG A 132 2.77 17.02 11.12
CA ARG A 132 2.27 16.09 12.13
C ARG A 132 0.99 15.48 11.59
N LEU A 133 0.88 14.17 11.62
CA LEU A 133 -0.29 13.42 11.13
C LEU A 133 -1.11 12.91 12.30
N ARG A 134 -2.42 12.94 12.16
CA ARG A 134 -3.36 12.31 13.07
C ARG A 134 -4.45 11.62 12.28
N ILE A 135 -4.57 10.33 12.47
CA ILE A 135 -5.61 9.52 11.85
C ILE A 135 -6.47 8.92 12.95
N ARG A 136 -7.72 9.40 13.04
CA ARG A 136 -8.71 8.75 13.88
C ARG A 136 -9.30 7.59 13.12
N PHE A 137 -9.14 6.40 13.68
CA PHE A 137 -9.71 5.18 13.12
C PHE A 137 -10.88 4.71 13.98
N ALA A 138 -12.04 4.49 13.36
CA ALA A 138 -13.22 3.91 13.99
C ALA A 138 -13.53 2.57 13.33
N ASN A 139 -13.75 1.54 14.13
CA ASN A 139 -14.13 0.23 13.63
C ASN A 139 -15.65 0.05 13.69
N GLY A 140 -16.32 0.25 12.57
CA GLY A 140 -17.75 -0.01 12.36
C GLY A 140 -18.07 -1.37 11.75
N SER A 141 -17.04 -2.19 11.47
CA SER A 141 -17.18 -3.55 10.96
C SER A 141 -17.57 -4.53 12.09
N ALA A 142 -18.08 -5.70 11.72
CA ALA A 142 -18.31 -6.81 12.64
C ALA A 142 -17.01 -7.55 13.04
N HIS A 143 -15.89 -7.23 12.39
CA HIS A 143 -14.59 -7.87 12.56
C HIS A 143 -13.59 -6.93 13.26
N PRO A 144 -12.57 -7.47 13.97
CA PRO A 144 -11.48 -6.66 14.52
C PRO A 144 -10.59 -6.15 13.39
N HIS A 145 -10.15 -4.88 13.47
CA HIS A 145 -9.29 -4.26 12.47
C HIS A 145 -8.22 -3.38 13.09
N THR A 146 -7.19 -3.04 12.29
CA THR A 146 -6.15 -2.08 12.63
C THR A 146 -5.82 -1.24 11.39
N ILE A 147 -4.90 -0.27 11.54
CA ILE A 147 -4.21 0.32 10.40
C ILE A 147 -2.70 0.26 10.67
N HIS A 148 -1.98 -0.37 9.76
CA HIS A 148 -0.53 -0.40 9.69
C HIS A 148 -0.07 0.50 8.54
N PHE A 149 0.76 1.49 8.83
CA PHE A 149 1.27 2.46 7.85
C PHE A 149 2.72 2.11 7.51
N HIS A 150 2.99 1.55 6.35
CA HIS A 150 4.31 1.05 6.00
C HIS A 150 5.41 2.11 6.03
N GLY A 151 6.38 1.93 6.95
CA GLY A 151 7.65 2.67 6.97
C GLY A 151 7.59 4.13 7.41
N ILE A 152 6.45 4.60 7.95
CA ILE A 152 6.24 6.01 8.29
C ILE A 152 5.75 6.26 9.73
N HIS A 153 5.81 5.27 10.58
CA HIS A 153 5.32 5.39 11.97
C HIS A 153 6.33 4.82 12.98
N PRO A 154 6.33 5.30 14.25
CA PRO A 154 7.06 4.65 15.32
C PRO A 154 6.34 3.37 15.78
N ALA A 155 7.06 2.46 16.44
CA ALA A 155 6.52 1.18 16.91
C ALA A 155 5.24 1.31 17.76
N ALA A 156 5.10 2.39 18.53
CA ALA A 156 3.87 2.64 19.30
C ALA A 156 2.61 2.85 18.44
N MET A 157 2.77 3.17 17.15
CA MET A 157 1.69 3.42 16.18
C MET A 157 1.66 2.35 15.08
N ASP A 158 2.27 1.20 15.31
CA ASP A 158 2.47 0.17 14.31
C ASP A 158 1.16 -0.48 13.83
N GLY A 159 0.15 -0.55 14.69
CA GLY A 159 -1.14 -1.14 14.33
C GLY A 159 -1.09 -2.65 14.15
N ILE A 160 -0.05 -3.33 14.66
CA ILE A 160 0.02 -4.78 14.69
C ILE A 160 -0.52 -5.34 16.01
N PRO A 161 -1.11 -6.54 16.02
CA PRO A 161 -1.60 -7.16 17.26
C PRO A 161 -0.49 -7.26 18.32
N GLY A 162 -0.77 -6.79 19.51
CA GLY A 162 0.14 -6.88 20.65
C GLY A 162 1.22 -5.80 20.72
N VAL A 163 1.26 -4.85 19.78
CA VAL A 163 2.19 -3.72 19.79
C VAL A 163 1.43 -2.39 19.73
N GLY A 164 1.82 -1.42 20.56
CA GLY A 164 1.27 -0.08 20.57
C GLY A 164 -0.25 -0.06 20.79
N LEU A 165 -1.00 0.50 19.85
CA LEU A 165 -2.46 0.60 19.92
C LEU A 165 -3.17 -0.75 19.79
N GLY A 166 -2.48 -1.75 19.21
CA GLY A 166 -3.03 -3.09 19.05
C GLY A 166 -4.30 -3.15 18.19
N ILE A 167 -5.13 -4.16 18.47
CA ILE A 167 -6.36 -4.44 17.73
C ILE A 167 -7.49 -3.50 18.17
N VAL A 168 -8.18 -2.89 17.20
CA VAL A 168 -9.38 -2.10 17.44
C VAL A 168 -10.61 -3.00 17.24
N GLN A 169 -11.28 -3.32 18.33
CA GLN A 169 -12.46 -4.18 18.33
C GLN A 169 -13.68 -3.49 17.68
N PRO A 170 -14.68 -4.24 17.19
CA PRO A 170 -15.94 -3.70 16.70
C PRO A 170 -16.54 -2.64 17.64
N GLY A 171 -16.97 -1.51 17.07
CA GLY A 171 -17.54 -0.38 17.81
C GLY A 171 -16.52 0.44 18.61
N LYS A 172 -15.22 0.18 18.50
CA LYS A 172 -14.14 0.93 19.15
C LYS A 172 -13.41 1.83 18.16
N ALA A 173 -12.61 2.73 18.72
CA ALA A 173 -11.78 3.65 17.94
C ALA A 173 -10.38 3.75 18.53
N ALA A 174 -9.42 4.10 17.68
CA ALA A 174 -8.04 4.43 18.06
C ALA A 174 -7.59 5.69 17.31
N THR A 175 -6.51 6.30 17.78
CA THR A 175 -5.91 7.45 17.10
C THR A 175 -4.43 7.18 16.88
N TYR A 176 -4.04 7.16 15.61
CA TYR A 176 -2.65 7.07 15.18
C TYR A 176 -2.10 8.49 15.04
N GLU A 177 -0.91 8.74 15.59
CA GLU A 177 -0.31 10.05 15.55
C GLU A 177 1.21 9.96 15.40
N PHE A 178 1.73 10.40 14.25
CA PHE A 178 3.14 10.32 13.90
C PHE A 178 3.53 11.45 12.94
N ASP A 179 4.81 11.53 12.59
CA ASP A 179 5.33 12.56 11.71
C ASP A 179 5.33 12.07 10.25
N ALA A 180 5.02 12.97 9.31
CA ALA A 180 5.05 12.67 7.88
C ALA A 180 6.50 12.58 7.39
N GLU A 181 7.10 11.43 7.51
CA GLU A 181 8.46 11.13 7.01
C GLU A 181 8.71 9.62 6.92
N PRO A 182 9.54 9.18 5.94
CA PRO A 182 10.09 9.98 4.84
C PRO A 182 9.05 10.30 3.75
N PHE A 183 9.36 11.21 2.83
CA PHE A 183 8.51 11.42 1.66
C PHE A 183 8.54 10.20 0.74
N GLY A 184 7.45 9.97 0.01
CA GLY A 184 7.32 8.83 -0.90
C GLY A 184 5.89 8.39 -1.09
N LEU A 185 5.74 7.28 -1.80
CA LEU A 185 4.51 6.49 -1.85
C LEU A 185 4.61 5.39 -0.81
N HIS A 186 3.64 5.33 0.07
CA HIS A 186 3.51 4.34 1.12
C HIS A 186 2.19 3.60 1.01
N LEU A 187 2.13 2.42 1.60
CA LEU A 187 0.92 1.61 1.72
C LEU A 187 0.42 1.68 3.17
N TYR A 188 -0.90 1.71 3.37
CA TYR A 188 -1.50 1.36 4.65
C TYR A 188 -2.49 0.22 4.46
N HIS A 189 -2.59 -0.65 5.46
CA HIS A 189 -3.52 -1.79 5.44
C HIS A 189 -3.85 -2.29 6.85
N CYS A 190 -4.88 -3.13 6.95
CA CYS A 190 -5.15 -3.86 8.17
C CYS A 190 -4.06 -4.91 8.42
N HIS A 191 -3.65 -5.09 9.68
CA HIS A 191 -2.63 -6.07 10.07
C HIS A 191 -3.15 -7.10 11.10
N VAL A 192 -4.45 -7.34 11.14
CA VAL A 192 -5.03 -8.41 11.96
C VAL A 192 -4.80 -9.75 11.26
N SER A 193 -4.59 -10.80 12.03
CA SER A 193 -4.43 -12.16 11.50
C SER A 193 -5.81 -12.82 11.26
N PRO A 194 -6.01 -13.54 10.14
CA PRO A 194 -5.06 -13.82 9.03
C PRO A 194 -4.82 -12.60 8.14
N LEU A 195 -3.55 -12.19 8.00
CA LEU A 195 -3.19 -10.95 7.28
C LEU A 195 -3.68 -10.95 5.83
N ALA A 196 -3.45 -12.06 5.12
CA ALA A 196 -3.85 -12.21 3.72
C ALA A 196 -5.37 -12.00 3.56
N GLU A 197 -6.21 -12.55 4.45
CA GLU A 197 -7.65 -12.37 4.39
C GLU A 197 -8.05 -10.89 4.52
N HIS A 198 -7.46 -10.15 5.46
CA HIS A 198 -7.78 -8.74 5.64
C HIS A 198 -7.38 -7.89 4.44
N ILE A 199 -6.25 -8.21 3.80
CA ILE A 199 -5.80 -7.52 2.58
C ILE A 199 -6.69 -7.91 1.40
N THR A 200 -6.93 -9.19 1.15
CA THR A 200 -7.74 -9.64 0.00
C THR A 200 -9.19 -9.17 0.09
N ARG A 201 -9.70 -8.95 1.30
CA ARG A 201 -11.03 -8.36 1.52
C ARG A 201 -11.11 -6.87 1.19
N GLY A 202 -10.00 -6.15 0.98
CA GLY A 202 -10.00 -4.74 0.56
C GLY A 202 -9.48 -3.73 1.58
N MET A 203 -8.94 -4.18 2.71
CA MET A 203 -8.48 -3.33 3.82
C MET A 203 -7.10 -2.72 3.54
N TYR A 204 -6.98 -1.88 2.52
CA TYR A 204 -5.73 -1.19 2.13
C TYR A 204 -5.99 0.13 1.42
N GLY A 205 -4.96 0.97 1.35
CA GLY A 205 -4.94 2.20 0.58
C GLY A 205 -3.54 2.80 0.44
N GLY A 206 -3.39 3.75 -0.46
CA GLY A 206 -2.16 4.48 -0.68
C GLY A 206 -1.99 5.65 0.28
N PHE A 207 -0.75 6.01 0.59
CA PHE A 207 -0.42 7.21 1.31
C PHE A 207 0.75 7.94 0.63
N VAL A 208 0.49 9.10 0.06
CA VAL A 208 1.51 9.93 -0.58
C VAL A 208 2.00 10.99 0.40
N ILE A 209 3.29 11.00 0.67
CA ILE A 209 3.97 12.08 1.38
C ILE A 209 4.79 12.86 0.36
N ASP A 210 4.40 14.09 0.10
CA ASP A 210 5.16 14.96 -0.80
C ASP A 210 6.44 15.48 -0.12
N PRO A 211 7.56 15.64 -0.84
CA PRO A 211 8.75 16.25 -0.28
C PRO A 211 8.51 17.71 0.10
N LYS A 212 9.30 18.25 1.04
CA LYS A 212 9.17 19.63 1.55
C LYS A 212 9.19 20.68 0.44
N GLN A 213 10.03 20.48 -0.57
CA GLN A 213 10.15 21.37 -1.73
C GLN A 213 9.04 21.23 -2.76
N GLY A 214 8.12 20.26 -2.56
CA GLY A 214 7.09 19.90 -3.55
C GLY A 214 7.64 19.02 -4.68
N ARG A 215 6.77 18.74 -5.64
CA ARG A 215 7.10 17.99 -6.86
C ARG A 215 6.82 18.85 -8.08
N PRO A 216 7.46 18.58 -9.24
CA PRO A 216 7.02 19.16 -10.49
C PRO A 216 5.54 18.89 -10.72
N GLU A 217 4.84 19.85 -11.36
CA GLU A 217 3.44 19.67 -11.74
C GLU A 217 3.29 18.48 -12.69
N ALA A 218 2.25 17.69 -12.51
CA ALA A 218 1.98 16.52 -13.32
C ALA A 218 0.49 16.17 -13.25
N ASP A 219 -0.01 15.46 -14.25
CA ASP A 219 -1.26 14.70 -14.11
C ASP A 219 -0.97 13.47 -13.25
N GLU A 220 -1.52 13.42 -12.05
CA GLU A 220 -1.18 12.41 -11.07
C GLU A 220 -2.25 11.33 -10.99
N LEU A 221 -1.83 10.07 -11.13
CA LEU A 221 -2.71 8.92 -11.14
C LEU A 221 -2.31 7.96 -10.02
N VAL A 222 -3.29 7.49 -9.24
CA VAL A 222 -3.11 6.41 -8.28
C VAL A 222 -3.68 5.12 -8.88
N MET A 223 -2.84 4.12 -9.00
CA MET A 223 -3.21 2.81 -9.51
C MET A 223 -2.90 1.75 -8.45
N VAL A 224 -3.93 1.09 -7.96
CA VAL A 224 -3.80 -0.01 -7.02
C VAL A 224 -4.15 -1.29 -7.75
N MET A 225 -3.14 -2.13 -7.98
CA MET A 225 -3.32 -3.46 -8.56
C MET A 225 -3.84 -4.39 -7.46
N ASN A 226 -5.00 -4.95 -7.67
CA ASN A 226 -5.67 -5.83 -6.71
C ASN A 226 -6.33 -7.03 -7.40
N GLY A 227 -6.53 -8.10 -6.64
CA GLY A 227 -7.22 -9.30 -7.06
C GLY A 227 -8.32 -9.65 -6.08
N PHE A 228 -9.29 -10.41 -6.56
CA PHE A 228 -10.41 -10.88 -5.76
C PHE A 228 -10.58 -12.38 -5.92
N ASP A 229 -10.39 -13.09 -4.83
CA ASP A 229 -10.73 -14.49 -4.64
C ASP A 229 -12.21 -14.55 -4.28
N THR A 230 -13.05 -14.77 -5.27
CA THR A 230 -14.52 -14.67 -5.13
C THR A 230 -15.16 -15.93 -4.58
N ASN A 231 -14.43 -17.04 -4.57
CA ASN A 231 -14.87 -18.34 -4.08
C ASN A 231 -14.10 -18.78 -2.80
N PHE A 232 -13.09 -18.00 -2.38
CA PHE A 232 -12.28 -18.19 -1.17
C PHE A 232 -11.45 -19.49 -1.19
N ASP A 233 -10.88 -19.83 -2.35
CA ASP A 233 -10.01 -20.98 -2.54
C ASP A 233 -8.51 -20.65 -2.56
N LEU A 234 -8.14 -19.39 -2.27
CA LEU A 234 -6.80 -18.82 -2.28
C LEU A 234 -6.24 -18.63 -3.70
N SER A 235 -7.13 -18.36 -4.66
CA SER A 235 -6.81 -17.98 -6.02
C SER A 235 -7.69 -16.80 -6.46
N ASN A 236 -7.18 -15.91 -7.30
CA ASN A 236 -7.96 -14.77 -7.75
C ASN A 236 -8.73 -15.12 -9.03
N GLU A 237 -10.05 -14.91 -9.06
CA GLU A 237 -10.87 -14.97 -10.27
C GLU A 237 -10.93 -13.63 -10.97
N VAL A 238 -10.79 -12.52 -10.25
CA VAL A 238 -10.87 -11.16 -10.82
C VAL A 238 -9.60 -10.39 -10.52
N TYR A 239 -8.98 -9.87 -11.58
CA TYR A 239 -7.85 -8.96 -11.50
C TYR A 239 -8.26 -7.56 -11.90
N ALA A 240 -7.84 -6.57 -11.15
CA ALA A 240 -8.27 -5.20 -11.38
C ALA A 240 -7.15 -4.19 -11.08
N VAL A 241 -7.33 -3.00 -11.62
CA VAL A 241 -6.72 -1.78 -11.11
C VAL A 241 -7.85 -0.91 -10.55
N ASN A 242 -7.72 -0.50 -9.29
CA ASN A 242 -8.76 0.24 -8.58
C ASN A 242 -10.11 -0.49 -8.57
N THR A 243 -10.09 -1.79 -8.24
CA THR A 243 -11.21 -2.64 -7.81
C THR A 243 -12.06 -3.26 -8.92
N VAL A 244 -12.35 -2.56 -10.00
CA VAL A 244 -13.24 -3.10 -11.02
C VAL A 244 -12.46 -3.67 -12.19
N GLY A 245 -12.65 -4.97 -12.46
CA GLY A 245 -12.03 -5.67 -13.58
C GLY A 245 -12.37 -5.01 -14.91
N PHE A 246 -11.35 -4.82 -15.76
CA PHE A 246 -11.45 -4.22 -17.10
C PHE A 246 -12.02 -2.79 -17.18
N ALA A 247 -12.19 -2.08 -16.06
CA ALA A 247 -12.78 -0.73 -16.04
C ALA A 247 -12.15 0.21 -17.08
N TYR A 248 -10.80 0.24 -17.13
CA TYR A 248 -10.08 1.15 -18.05
C TYR A 248 -10.02 0.66 -19.51
N MET A 249 -10.49 -0.54 -19.80
CA MET A 249 -10.78 -0.97 -21.19
C MET A 249 -12.09 -0.36 -21.70
N HIS A 250 -13.07 -0.22 -20.82
CA HIS A 250 -14.36 0.41 -21.13
C HIS A 250 -14.28 1.93 -21.09
N GLU A 251 -13.56 2.47 -20.10
CA GLU A 251 -13.27 3.89 -19.93
C GLU A 251 -11.77 4.15 -19.94
N PRO A 252 -11.12 4.31 -21.11
CA PRO A 252 -9.69 4.58 -21.18
C PRO A 252 -9.30 5.84 -20.42
N ILE A 253 -8.18 5.75 -19.68
CA ILE A 253 -7.65 6.86 -18.90
C ILE A 253 -7.25 7.99 -19.84
N GLN A 254 -7.85 9.16 -19.65
CA GLN A 254 -7.57 10.34 -20.45
C GLN A 254 -6.38 11.09 -19.86
N VAL A 255 -5.35 11.30 -20.67
CA VAL A 255 -4.17 12.13 -20.35
C VAL A 255 -3.93 13.12 -21.49
N LYS A 256 -3.33 14.26 -21.19
CA LYS A 256 -3.02 15.24 -22.22
C LYS A 256 -1.63 14.98 -22.81
N ARG A 257 -1.51 15.19 -24.11
CA ARG A 257 -0.23 15.09 -24.78
C ARG A 257 0.70 16.22 -24.31
N ASP A 258 1.99 15.89 -24.20
CA ASP A 258 3.06 16.80 -23.79
C ASP A 258 2.97 17.28 -22.32
N GLU A 259 2.11 16.66 -21.50
CA GLU A 259 2.08 16.85 -20.06
C GLU A 259 2.76 15.66 -19.33
N LEU A 260 3.44 15.98 -18.23
CA LEU A 260 4.02 14.95 -17.37
C LEU A 260 2.91 14.17 -16.69
N VAL A 261 2.94 12.86 -16.80
CA VAL A 261 2.06 11.95 -16.04
C VAL A 261 2.88 11.29 -14.94
N ARG A 262 2.37 11.33 -13.71
CA ARG A 262 2.96 10.64 -12.57
C ARG A 262 2.03 9.55 -12.07
N ILE A 263 2.50 8.31 -12.08
CA ILE A 263 1.74 7.17 -11.62
C ILE A 263 2.26 6.74 -10.24
N TYR A 264 1.38 6.72 -9.27
CA TYR A 264 1.57 6.10 -7.96
C TYR A 264 1.03 4.68 -8.04
N LEU A 265 1.92 3.71 -8.25
CA LEU A 265 1.54 2.31 -8.42
C LEU A 265 1.72 1.55 -7.10
N VAL A 266 0.64 0.94 -6.64
CA VAL A 266 0.61 0.05 -5.48
C VAL A 266 0.19 -1.34 -5.94
N ASN A 267 0.91 -2.38 -5.53
CA ASN A 267 0.56 -3.75 -5.78
C ASN A 267 0.19 -4.44 -4.46
N VAL A 268 -1.06 -4.86 -4.34
CA VAL A 268 -1.60 -5.61 -3.19
C VAL A 268 -2.24 -6.93 -3.62
N LEU A 269 -1.80 -7.47 -4.76
CA LEU A 269 -2.22 -8.79 -5.23
C LEU A 269 -1.68 -9.86 -4.29
N GLU A 270 -2.56 -10.54 -3.58
CA GLU A 270 -2.28 -11.81 -2.94
C GLU A 270 -2.43 -12.96 -3.95
N PHE A 271 -1.87 -14.11 -3.64
CA PHE A 271 -1.88 -15.35 -4.41
C PHE A 271 -1.11 -15.31 -5.74
N ASP A 272 -0.79 -14.12 -6.28
CA ASP A 272 0.02 -13.93 -7.50
C ASP A 272 1.21 -13.03 -7.22
N GLN A 273 2.40 -13.60 -7.21
CA GLN A 273 3.61 -12.93 -6.74
C GLN A 273 4.27 -11.99 -7.77
N ILE A 274 3.97 -12.17 -9.07
CA ILE A 274 4.65 -11.43 -10.13
C ILE A 274 3.64 -10.65 -10.97
N ASN A 275 3.66 -9.34 -10.78
CA ASN A 275 2.85 -8.39 -11.55
C ASN A 275 3.70 -7.22 -12.00
N SER A 276 3.40 -6.66 -13.16
CA SER A 276 4.16 -5.55 -13.72
C SER A 276 3.27 -4.52 -14.40
N LEU A 277 3.71 -3.26 -14.38
CA LEU A 277 3.22 -2.22 -15.27
C LEU A 277 4.08 -2.23 -16.53
N HIS A 278 3.43 -2.23 -17.69
CA HIS A 278 4.08 -2.11 -18.98
C HIS A 278 3.46 -0.97 -19.79
N VAL A 279 4.31 -0.11 -20.37
CA VAL A 279 3.88 1.01 -21.20
C VAL A 279 4.47 0.85 -22.59
N HIS A 280 3.61 0.88 -23.63
CA HIS A 280 4.05 0.83 -25.02
C HIS A 280 4.49 2.20 -25.53
N ALA A 281 5.50 2.21 -26.41
CA ALA A 281 5.99 3.38 -27.16
C ALA A 281 6.47 4.56 -26.30
N ASN A 282 6.84 4.32 -25.03
CA ASN A 282 7.40 5.35 -24.16
C ASN A 282 8.41 4.75 -23.18
N PHE A 283 9.23 5.63 -22.56
CA PHE A 283 10.11 5.30 -21.44
C PHE A 283 9.59 5.98 -20.16
N PHE A 284 9.88 5.39 -19.02
CA PHE A 284 9.53 5.92 -17.69
C PHE A 284 10.64 5.66 -16.67
#